data_a88a25bc6e50d1ddf3182f371128c17b
#
_entry.id   a88a25bc6e50d1ddf3182f371128c17b
#
_cell.length_a   1.000
_cell.length_b   1.000
_cell.length_c   1.000
_cell.angle_alpha   90.00
_cell.angle_beta   90.00
_cell.angle_gamma   90.00
#
_symmetry.space_group_name_H-M   'P 1'
#
loop_
_entity.id
_entity.type
_entity.pdbx_description
1 polymer ?
#
loop_
_entity_poly.entity_id
_entity_poly.type
_entity_poly.pdbx_seq_one_letter_code
_entity_poly.pdbx_strand_id
1 'polypeptide(L)'
;MQDELFEWDDEKARRNLRIRGLSFEEARTVFEDPYSITERDELNSKFEERFVTIGLSLISRVLFVVHTERVERIRIISAREATPPERAAYEEQR
;
A
#
# COMPACT_ATOMS: atom_id res chain seq x y z
N MET A 1 -4.95 -0.49 -14.59
CA MET A 1 -4.86 -1.93 -14.29
C MET A 1 -6.04 -2.36 -13.43
N GLN A 2 -6.60 -3.49 -13.74
CA GLN A 2 -7.70 -4.03 -12.95
C GLN A 2 -7.70 -5.54 -13.11
N ASP A 3 -7.73 -6.26 -11.99
CA ASP A 3 -7.95 -7.71 -11.96
C ASP A 3 -9.06 -8.01 -10.96
N GLU A 4 -9.18 -9.25 -10.47
CA GLU A 4 -10.27 -9.61 -9.55
C GLU A 4 -10.15 -8.96 -8.18
N LEU A 5 -8.92 -8.70 -7.71
CA LEU A 5 -8.67 -8.25 -6.33
C LEU A 5 -8.19 -6.80 -6.25
N PHE A 6 -7.49 -6.32 -7.28
CA PHE A 6 -6.84 -5.02 -7.24
C PHE A 6 -7.14 -4.19 -8.47
N GLU A 7 -7.03 -2.89 -8.30
CA GLU A 7 -7.06 -1.94 -9.40
C GLU A 7 -6.17 -0.74 -9.07
N TRP A 8 -5.71 -0.03 -10.09
CA TRP A 8 -5.02 1.26 -9.94
C TRP A 8 -4.98 2.00 -11.24
N ASP A 9 -4.71 3.30 -11.13
CA ASP A 9 -4.48 4.19 -12.25
C ASP A 9 -3.07 3.95 -12.80
N ASP A 10 -2.95 3.60 -14.08
CA ASP A 10 -1.66 3.26 -14.68
C ASP A 10 -0.69 4.43 -14.69
N GLU A 11 -1.19 5.65 -14.83
CA GLU A 11 -0.33 6.82 -14.82
C GLU A 11 0.25 7.07 -13.43
N LYS A 12 -0.56 6.90 -12.38
CA LYS A 12 -0.09 6.98 -11.00
C LYS A 12 0.93 5.89 -10.71
N ALA A 13 0.74 4.71 -11.25
CA ALA A 13 1.68 3.61 -11.07
C ALA A 13 3.04 3.94 -11.68
N ARG A 14 3.03 4.47 -12.92
CA ARG A 14 4.27 4.89 -13.59
C ARG A 14 4.98 6.01 -12.83
N ARG A 15 4.21 6.98 -12.35
CA ARG A 15 4.76 8.10 -11.58
C ARG A 15 5.38 7.62 -10.26
N ASN A 16 4.70 6.72 -9.57
CA ASN A 16 5.20 6.17 -8.32
C ASN A 16 6.52 5.43 -8.53
N LEU A 17 6.61 4.65 -9.58
CA LEU A 17 7.84 3.93 -9.93
C LEU A 17 8.98 4.91 -10.25
N ARG A 18 8.69 5.96 -11.02
CA ARG A 18 9.69 6.96 -11.40
C ARG A 18 10.20 7.75 -10.19
N ILE A 19 9.31 8.19 -9.32
CA ILE A 19 9.66 9.08 -8.21
C ILE A 19 10.19 8.31 -7.00
N ARG A 20 9.61 7.14 -6.71
CA ARG A 20 9.92 6.40 -5.49
C ARG A 20 10.66 5.08 -5.73
N GLY A 21 10.84 4.70 -6.99
CA GLY A 21 11.50 3.44 -7.33
C GLY A 21 10.70 2.21 -6.90
N LEU A 22 9.38 2.34 -6.81
CA LEU A 22 8.53 1.29 -6.25
C LEU A 22 7.28 1.10 -7.11
N SER A 23 7.08 -0.13 -7.61
CA SER A 23 5.95 -0.45 -8.47
C SER A 23 4.70 -0.79 -7.64
N PHE A 24 3.54 -0.59 -8.23
CA PHE A 24 2.30 -1.02 -7.59
C PHE A 24 2.17 -2.54 -7.61
N GLU A 25 2.82 -3.22 -8.55
CA GLU A 25 2.90 -4.68 -8.55
C GLU A 25 3.60 -5.19 -7.29
N GLU A 26 4.68 -4.52 -6.87
CA GLU A 26 5.31 -4.88 -5.60
C GLU A 26 4.43 -4.49 -4.42
N ALA A 27 3.82 -3.30 -4.46
CA ALA A 27 2.99 -2.80 -3.37
C ALA A 27 1.84 -3.77 -3.04
N ARG A 28 1.22 -4.36 -4.07
CA ARG A 28 0.10 -5.29 -3.82
C ARG A 28 0.52 -6.53 -3.03
N THR A 29 1.80 -6.89 -3.07
CA THR A 29 2.26 -8.09 -2.38
C THR A 29 2.24 -7.96 -0.86
N VAL A 30 2.20 -6.73 -0.32
CA VAL A 30 2.13 -6.57 1.14
C VAL A 30 0.83 -7.11 1.72
N PHE A 31 -0.23 -7.20 0.91
CA PHE A 31 -1.52 -7.73 1.35
C PHE A 31 -1.48 -9.24 1.55
N GLU A 32 -0.42 -9.90 1.12
CA GLU A 32 -0.21 -11.33 1.35
C GLU A 32 0.59 -11.57 2.63
N ASP A 33 1.14 -10.54 3.24
CA ASP A 33 1.92 -10.65 4.48
C ASP A 33 0.96 -10.80 5.67
N PRO A 34 0.99 -11.95 6.39
CA PRO A 34 0.09 -12.15 7.53
C PRO A 34 0.34 -11.20 8.70
N TYR A 35 1.49 -10.53 8.71
CA TYR A 35 1.84 -9.56 9.77
C TYR A 35 1.57 -8.12 9.35
N SER A 36 0.98 -7.89 8.18
CA SER A 36 0.68 -6.53 7.75
C SER A 36 -0.30 -5.85 8.70
N ILE A 37 -0.16 -4.53 8.82
CA ILE A 37 -1.00 -3.71 9.69
C ILE A 37 -1.79 -2.75 8.80
N THR A 38 -3.10 -2.72 8.95
CA THR A 38 -3.95 -1.80 8.19
C THR A 38 -4.68 -0.87 9.14
N GLU A 39 -4.61 0.42 8.86
CA GLU A 39 -5.29 1.44 9.65
C GLU A 39 -5.99 2.42 8.72
N ARG A 40 -7.07 3.02 9.22
CA ARG A 40 -7.77 4.06 8.48
C ARG A 40 -6.95 5.35 8.54
N ASP A 41 -6.80 6.01 7.38
CA ASP A 41 -6.11 7.30 7.29
C ASP A 41 -7.12 8.40 7.58
N GLU A 42 -7.26 8.80 8.85
CA GLU A 42 -8.25 9.78 9.29
C GLU A 42 -8.09 11.13 8.60
N LEU A 43 -6.84 11.56 8.37
CA LEU A 43 -6.57 12.88 7.82
C LEU A 43 -6.95 12.99 6.35
N ASN A 44 -6.90 11.90 5.60
CA ASN A 44 -7.11 11.89 4.16
C ASN A 44 -8.37 11.13 3.73
N SER A 45 -9.31 10.92 4.67
CA SER A 45 -10.56 10.20 4.40
C SER A 45 -11.76 11.13 4.22
N LYS A 46 -11.53 12.39 3.83
CA LYS A 46 -12.60 13.38 3.75
C LYS A 46 -13.65 13.08 2.68
N PHE A 47 -13.21 12.67 1.49
CA PHE A 47 -14.13 12.44 0.37
C PHE A 47 -14.34 10.96 0.08
N GLU A 48 -13.36 10.15 0.41
CA GLU A 48 -13.47 8.68 0.35
C GLU A 48 -12.60 8.11 1.45
N GLU A 49 -12.99 6.97 1.97
CA GLU A 49 -12.20 6.34 3.02
C GLU A 49 -10.88 5.84 2.46
N ARG A 50 -9.80 6.27 3.08
CA ARG A 50 -8.46 5.82 2.74
C ARG A 50 -7.86 5.04 3.88
N PHE A 51 -7.07 4.06 3.52
CA PHE A 51 -6.41 3.17 4.45
C PHE A 51 -4.92 3.14 4.14
N VAL A 52 -4.15 2.80 5.15
CA VAL A 52 -2.71 2.56 5.01
C VAL A 52 -2.45 1.14 5.47
N THR A 53 -1.74 0.38 4.65
CA THR A 53 -1.25 -0.94 5.03
C THR A 53 0.27 -0.91 5.04
N ILE A 54 0.85 -1.32 6.16
CA ILE A 54 2.30 -1.47 6.29
C ILE A 54 2.57 -2.97 6.34
N GLY A 55 3.43 -3.43 5.44
CA GLY A 55 3.73 -4.85 5.35
C GLY A 55 5.01 -5.12 4.57
N LEU A 56 5.46 -6.36 4.63
CA LEU A 56 6.65 -6.83 3.93
C LEU A 56 6.27 -7.24 2.51
N SER A 57 6.96 -6.69 1.52
CA SER A 57 6.74 -7.08 0.13
C SER A 57 7.45 -8.40 -0.17
N LEU A 58 7.11 -9.00 -1.31
CA LEU A 58 7.74 -10.24 -1.76
C LEU A 58 9.24 -10.12 -2.03
N ILE A 59 9.75 -8.90 -2.20
CA ILE A 59 11.19 -8.69 -2.35
C ILE A 59 11.81 -8.09 -1.08
N SER A 60 11.16 -8.34 0.06
CA SER A 60 11.71 -8.08 1.39
C SER A 60 11.91 -6.60 1.74
N ARG A 61 11.02 -5.75 1.28
CA ARG A 61 10.98 -4.34 1.71
C ARG A 61 9.72 -4.10 2.54
N VAL A 62 9.85 -3.37 3.63
CA VAL A 62 8.68 -2.95 4.40
C VAL A 62 8.11 -1.70 3.73
N LEU A 63 6.88 -1.79 3.28
CA LEU A 63 6.23 -0.74 2.49
C LEU A 63 5.06 -0.11 3.23
N PHE A 64 4.80 1.15 2.88
CA PHE A 64 3.66 1.93 3.33
C PHE A 64 2.77 2.15 2.11
N VAL A 65 1.62 1.49 2.08
CA VAL A 65 0.73 1.47 0.91
C VAL A 65 -0.57 2.17 1.25
N VAL A 66 -0.88 3.24 0.50
CA VAL A 66 -2.15 3.97 0.64
C VAL A 66 -3.14 3.38 -0.35
N HIS A 67 -4.33 3.05 0.13
CA HIS A 67 -5.34 2.41 -0.71
C HIS A 67 -6.74 2.80 -0.26
N THR A 68 -7.71 2.50 -1.11
CA THR A 68 -9.12 2.61 -0.78
C THR A 68 -9.82 1.35 -1.28
N GLU A 69 -11.07 1.17 -0.91
CA GLU A 69 -11.84 0.04 -1.39
C GLU A 69 -12.84 0.50 -2.46
N ARG A 70 -12.95 -0.27 -3.52
CA ARG A 70 -13.87 -0.01 -4.62
C ARG A 70 -14.64 -1.28 -4.95
N VAL A 71 -15.88 -1.36 -4.46
CA VAL A 71 -16.74 -2.54 -4.61
C VAL A 71 -16.04 -3.74 -3.99
N GLU A 72 -15.49 -4.63 -4.79
CA GLU A 72 -14.83 -5.83 -4.28
C GLU A 72 -13.31 -5.79 -4.49
N ARG A 73 -12.78 -4.62 -4.81
CA ARG A 73 -11.35 -4.47 -5.11
C ARG A 73 -10.65 -3.51 -4.16
N ILE A 74 -9.39 -3.73 -3.99
CA ILE A 74 -8.49 -2.78 -3.33
C ILE A 74 -7.92 -1.88 -4.41
N ARG A 75 -8.13 -0.57 -4.28
CA ARG A 75 -7.55 0.40 -5.21
C ARG A 75 -6.30 1.02 -4.59
N ILE A 76 -5.15 0.71 -5.16
CA ILE A 76 -3.87 1.27 -4.70
C ILE A 76 -3.74 2.70 -5.21
N ILE A 77 -3.41 3.61 -4.31
CA ILE A 77 -3.28 5.04 -4.60
C ILE A 77 -1.82 5.48 -4.64
N SER A 78 -1.02 5.04 -3.68
CA SER A 78 0.41 5.34 -3.64
C SER A 78 1.13 4.32 -2.77
N ALA A 79 2.45 4.25 -2.93
CA ALA A 79 3.28 3.34 -2.16
C ALA A 79 4.68 3.91 -2.00
N ARG A 80 5.27 3.72 -0.83
CA ARG A 80 6.64 4.09 -0.55
C ARG A 80 7.24 3.12 0.46
N GLU A 81 8.53 3.17 0.64
CA GLU A 81 9.13 2.40 1.73
C GLU A 81 8.71 3.02 3.07
N ALA A 82 8.60 2.16 4.07
CA ALA A 82 8.28 2.59 5.43
C ALA A 82 9.44 3.43 5.99
N THR A 83 9.10 4.44 6.77
CA THR A 83 10.09 5.19 7.55
C THR A 83 10.59 4.30 8.71
N PRO A 84 11.73 4.66 9.35
CA PRO A 84 12.20 3.87 10.50
C PRO A 84 11.15 3.69 11.60
N PRO A 85 10.40 4.72 12.03
CA PRO A 85 9.35 4.51 13.02
C PRO A 85 8.24 3.58 12.55
N GLU A 86 7.84 3.68 11.28
CA GLU A 86 6.82 2.81 10.71
C GLU A 86 7.30 1.37 10.64
N ARG A 87 8.54 1.18 10.26
CA ARG A 87 9.15 -0.15 10.23
C ARG A 87 9.22 -0.74 11.64
N ALA A 88 9.60 0.06 12.63
CA ALA A 88 9.67 -0.40 14.01
C ALA A 88 8.28 -0.86 14.50
N ALA A 89 7.24 -0.09 14.19
CA ALA A 89 5.87 -0.46 14.55
C ALA A 89 5.46 -1.78 13.89
N TYR A 90 5.81 -1.97 12.61
CA TYR A 90 5.55 -3.21 11.90
C TYR A 90 6.29 -4.38 12.56
N GLU A 91 7.56 -4.21 12.89
CA GLU A 91 8.38 -5.28 13.48
C GLU A 91 7.87 -5.74 14.84
N GLU A 92 7.21 -4.87 15.58
CA GLU A 92 6.60 -5.23 16.86
C GLU A 92 5.43 -6.20 16.71
N GLN A 93 4.84 -6.29 15.51
CA GLN A 93 3.72 -7.19 15.25
C GLN A 93 4.16 -8.63 14.91
N ARG A 94 5.42 -8.84 14.70
CA ARG A 94 5.94 -10.14 14.27
C ARG A 94 6.29 -11.05 15.43
#